data_fe7abd2e0fd02a06bbba655a3d640e43
#
_entry.id   fe7abd2e0fd02a06bbba655a3d640e43
#
_cell.length_a   1.000
_cell.length_b   1.000
_cell.length_c   1.000
_cell.angle_alpha   90.00
_cell.angle_beta   90.00
_cell.angle_gamma   90.00
#
_symmetry.space_group_name_H-M   'P 1'
#
loop_
_entity.id
_entity.type
_entity.pdbx_description
1 polymer ?
#
loop_
_entity_poly.entity_id
_entity_poly.type
_entity_poly.pdbx_seq_one_letter_code
_entity_poly.pdbx_strand_id
1 'polypeptide(L)'
;MKYDLAVVGHIVRDYISRRGKVRGPSLGGPCIYSSLAARALDASVLVVSRVGEDFTRKEFAWIAKRGVAVDRIRTSSSPTTCFKIDYRNGGRTMKVTQRCEPLSTNDVRSLPTSSAVHIGLVLDDFREDLALRLAQRDSVLSLEAQGYTRKLDGSGLVRRKKWNNAALLKSLEVLKVSEPELRAMGVQRVTTRSLAKLGPRIILVTQGAKGTIVWSRDEGAFRIPAYPTRIRDPTGAGDALVGAFLITWVRTGDLLRAGSVGSSVASFVVERFGPANFGSSKQIERRADWILERVVRMRS
;
A
#
# COMPACT_ATOMS: atom_id res chain seq x y z
N MET A 1 9.33 -19.25 -12.14
CA MET A 1 9.73 -17.85 -12.42
C MET A 1 9.70 -17.10 -11.09
N LYS A 2 10.73 -16.35 -10.76
CA LYS A 2 10.84 -15.60 -9.49
C LYS A 2 10.44 -14.14 -9.77
N TYR A 3 9.55 -13.59 -8.94
CA TYR A 3 9.20 -12.17 -8.96
C TYR A 3 9.93 -11.42 -7.84
N ASP A 4 10.22 -10.14 -8.04
CA ASP A 4 10.72 -9.28 -6.96
C ASP A 4 9.61 -8.97 -5.95
N LEU A 5 8.38 -8.74 -6.45
CA LEU A 5 7.22 -8.43 -5.61
C LEU A 5 5.96 -9.14 -6.10
N ALA A 6 5.24 -9.79 -5.19
CA ALA A 6 3.85 -10.18 -5.38
C ALA A 6 2.95 -9.29 -4.53
N VAL A 7 1.95 -8.64 -5.13
CA VAL A 7 0.96 -7.81 -4.42
C VAL A 7 -0.37 -8.55 -4.39
N VAL A 8 -0.88 -8.78 -3.18
CA VAL A 8 -2.12 -9.54 -2.92
C VAL A 8 -3.19 -8.61 -2.37
N GLY A 9 -4.35 -8.55 -3.01
CA GLY A 9 -5.48 -7.70 -2.60
C GLY A 9 -6.40 -7.37 -3.76
N HIS A 10 -7.36 -6.46 -3.58
CA HIS A 10 -8.24 -6.05 -4.67
C HIS A 10 -7.65 -4.93 -5.53
N ILE A 11 -7.83 -5.07 -6.85
CA ILE A 11 -7.84 -3.92 -7.75
C ILE A 11 -9.21 -3.28 -7.62
N VAL A 12 -9.23 -1.95 -7.55
CA VAL A 12 -10.48 -1.20 -7.38
C VAL A 12 -10.61 -0.12 -8.46
N ARG A 13 -11.84 0.41 -8.61
CA ARG A 13 -12.12 1.63 -9.37
C ARG A 13 -12.39 2.77 -8.42
N ASP A 14 -11.66 3.86 -8.57
CA ASP A 14 -11.80 5.06 -7.74
C ASP A 14 -12.44 6.20 -8.54
N TYR A 15 -13.53 6.75 -8.01
CA TYR A 15 -14.10 8.02 -8.41
C TYR A 15 -13.69 9.07 -7.37
N ILE A 16 -12.82 9.99 -7.76
CA ILE A 16 -12.23 10.97 -6.85
C ILE A 16 -12.91 12.32 -7.04
N SER A 17 -13.54 12.83 -5.97
CA SER A 17 -14.12 14.17 -5.92
C SER A 17 -13.23 15.12 -5.12
N ARG A 18 -12.94 16.27 -5.70
CA ARG A 18 -12.22 17.35 -5.03
C ARG A 18 -12.79 18.69 -5.44
N ARG A 19 -13.19 19.51 -4.46
CA ARG A 19 -13.85 20.81 -4.70
C ARG A 19 -15.05 20.70 -5.66
N GLY A 20 -15.86 19.66 -5.49
CA GLY A 20 -17.06 19.42 -6.32
C GLY A 20 -16.80 18.83 -7.71
N LYS A 21 -15.54 18.73 -8.15
CA LYS A 21 -15.20 18.11 -9.44
C LYS A 21 -14.91 16.63 -9.26
N VAL A 22 -15.68 15.77 -9.92
CA VAL A 22 -15.48 14.30 -9.92
C VAL A 22 -14.60 13.92 -11.09
N ARG A 23 -13.63 13.05 -10.82
CA ARG A 23 -12.75 12.42 -11.81
C ARG A 23 -12.79 10.90 -11.64
N GLY A 24 -12.62 10.19 -12.71
CA GLY A 24 -12.60 8.73 -12.75
C GLY A 24 -13.67 8.16 -13.69
N PRO A 25 -13.82 6.82 -13.73
CA PRO A 25 -13.05 5.89 -12.89
C PRO A 25 -11.56 5.84 -13.24
N SER A 26 -10.72 5.68 -12.22
CA SER A 26 -9.33 5.28 -12.38
C SER A 26 -9.09 3.98 -11.64
N LEU A 27 -8.19 3.13 -12.15
CA LEU A 27 -7.74 1.96 -11.41
C LEU A 27 -7.00 2.41 -10.15
N GLY A 28 -7.20 1.70 -9.05
CA GLY A 28 -6.68 2.07 -7.75
C GLY A 28 -6.43 0.87 -6.83
N GLY A 29 -6.23 1.18 -5.55
CA GLY A 29 -5.86 0.23 -4.51
C GLY A 29 -4.38 -0.12 -4.50
N PRO A 30 -3.91 -0.78 -3.42
CA PRO A 30 -2.52 -1.17 -3.28
C PRO A 30 -2.00 -2.02 -4.45
N CYS A 31 -2.83 -2.91 -5.00
CA CYS A 31 -2.46 -3.72 -6.17
C CYS A 31 -2.01 -2.90 -7.38
N ILE A 32 -2.53 -1.70 -7.57
CA ILE A 32 -2.11 -0.80 -8.64
C ILE A 32 -0.94 0.07 -8.21
N TYR A 33 -1.09 0.81 -7.10
CA TYR A 33 -0.07 1.80 -6.71
C TYR A 33 1.24 1.17 -6.25
N SER A 34 1.20 0.10 -5.43
CA SER A 34 2.43 -0.59 -4.99
C SER A 34 3.13 -1.29 -6.16
N SER A 35 2.35 -1.90 -7.06
CA SER A 35 2.91 -2.57 -8.25
C SER A 35 3.59 -1.59 -9.20
N LEU A 36 2.95 -0.47 -9.51
CA LEU A 36 3.53 0.52 -10.42
C LEU A 36 4.71 1.27 -9.79
N ALA A 37 4.70 1.48 -8.47
CA ALA A 37 5.84 2.02 -7.74
C ALA A 37 7.05 1.08 -7.81
N ALA A 38 6.84 -0.23 -7.63
CA ALA A 38 7.87 -1.24 -7.81
C ALA A 38 8.38 -1.30 -9.26
N ARG A 39 7.49 -1.21 -10.24
CA ARG A 39 7.83 -1.14 -11.67
C ARG A 39 8.68 0.08 -12.04
N ALA A 40 8.46 1.23 -11.39
CA ALA A 40 9.28 2.43 -11.58
C ALA A 40 10.74 2.24 -11.11
N LEU A 41 11.02 1.17 -10.36
CA LEU A 41 12.34 0.71 -9.92
C LEU A 41 12.78 -0.56 -10.68
N ASP A 42 12.22 -0.82 -11.86
CA ASP A 42 12.55 -1.97 -12.73
C ASP A 42 12.37 -3.34 -12.07
N ALA A 43 11.48 -3.45 -11.07
CA ALA A 43 11.18 -4.71 -10.41
C ALA A 43 10.22 -5.57 -11.25
N SER A 44 10.37 -6.89 -11.21
CA SER A 44 9.40 -7.85 -11.73
C SER A 44 8.24 -8.00 -10.75
N VAL A 45 6.99 -7.73 -11.20
CA VAL A 45 5.83 -7.62 -10.31
C VAL A 45 4.69 -8.51 -10.78
N LEU A 46 4.12 -9.26 -9.83
CA LEU A 46 2.91 -10.06 -9.99
C LEU A 46 1.78 -9.45 -9.14
N VAL A 47 0.58 -9.35 -9.72
CA VAL A 47 -0.63 -9.03 -8.95
C VAL A 47 -1.50 -10.26 -8.79
N VAL A 48 -1.90 -10.54 -7.55
CA VAL A 48 -2.90 -11.54 -7.18
C VAL A 48 -4.14 -10.82 -6.70
N SER A 49 -5.20 -10.86 -7.50
CA SER A 49 -6.40 -10.06 -7.25
C SER A 49 -7.66 -10.77 -7.72
N ARG A 50 -8.80 -10.27 -7.26
CA ARG A 50 -10.11 -10.52 -7.86
C ARG A 50 -10.70 -9.22 -8.37
N VAL A 51 -11.38 -9.33 -9.53
CA VAL A 51 -12.15 -8.27 -10.19
C VAL A 51 -13.50 -8.84 -10.61
N GLY A 52 -14.46 -7.99 -10.91
CA GLY A 52 -15.76 -8.45 -11.43
C GLY A 52 -15.74 -8.74 -12.93
N GLU A 53 -16.83 -9.35 -13.44
CA GLU A 53 -17.04 -9.56 -14.88
C GLU A 53 -17.13 -8.23 -15.66
N ASP A 54 -17.41 -7.14 -14.96
CA ASP A 54 -17.41 -5.78 -15.49
C ASP A 54 -16.00 -5.22 -15.73
N PHE A 55 -14.93 -5.95 -15.32
CA PHE A 55 -13.54 -5.55 -15.56
C PHE A 55 -13.14 -5.82 -17.02
N THR A 56 -12.83 -4.77 -17.74
CA THR A 56 -12.69 -4.82 -19.19
C THR A 56 -11.33 -5.32 -19.66
N ARG A 57 -11.28 -5.86 -20.89
CA ARG A 57 -10.01 -6.20 -21.56
C ARG A 57 -9.06 -5.00 -21.67
N LYS A 58 -9.60 -3.78 -21.79
CA LYS A 58 -8.79 -2.54 -21.83
C LYS A 58 -8.09 -2.28 -20.50
N GLU A 59 -8.74 -2.57 -19.37
CA GLU A 59 -8.16 -2.42 -18.02
C GLU A 59 -7.06 -3.47 -17.78
N PHE A 60 -7.28 -4.73 -18.17
CA PHE A 60 -6.21 -5.75 -18.14
C PHE A 60 -5.00 -5.33 -18.98
N ALA A 61 -5.24 -4.89 -20.23
CA ALA A 61 -4.19 -4.45 -21.13
C ALA A 61 -3.46 -3.20 -20.58
N TRP A 62 -4.16 -2.31 -19.89
CA TRP A 62 -3.58 -1.13 -19.27
C TRP A 62 -2.55 -1.50 -18.17
N ILE A 63 -2.86 -2.52 -17.36
CA ILE A 63 -1.95 -3.04 -16.32
C ILE A 63 -0.76 -3.76 -16.96
N ALA A 64 -1.03 -4.69 -17.89
CA ALA A 64 -0.01 -5.49 -18.55
C ALA A 64 1.01 -4.64 -19.35
N LYS A 65 0.54 -3.60 -20.05
CA LYS A 65 1.40 -2.64 -20.79
C LYS A 65 2.36 -1.86 -19.87
N ARG A 66 2.11 -1.84 -18.55
CA ARG A 66 2.99 -1.25 -17.54
C ARG A 66 3.94 -2.26 -16.90
N GLY A 67 4.03 -3.46 -17.49
CA GLY A 67 4.97 -4.50 -17.09
C GLY A 67 4.57 -5.26 -15.82
N VAL A 68 3.30 -5.16 -15.39
CA VAL A 68 2.78 -5.93 -14.26
C VAL A 68 2.16 -7.23 -14.77
N ALA A 69 2.55 -8.37 -14.21
CA ALA A 69 1.96 -9.68 -14.54
C ALA A 69 0.52 -9.76 -14.02
N VAL A 70 -0.42 -10.13 -14.91
CA VAL A 70 -1.88 -10.13 -14.65
C VAL A 70 -2.50 -11.53 -14.65
N ASP A 71 -1.71 -12.57 -14.86
CA ASP A 71 -2.14 -13.98 -14.99
C ASP A 71 -2.75 -14.55 -13.70
N ARG A 72 -2.62 -13.84 -12.59
CA ARG A 72 -3.23 -14.19 -11.29
C ARG A 72 -4.37 -13.22 -10.89
N ILE A 73 -4.88 -12.44 -11.81
CA ILE A 73 -6.10 -11.66 -11.61
C ILE A 73 -7.27 -12.54 -12.07
N ARG A 74 -8.14 -12.91 -11.14
CA ARG A 74 -9.31 -13.77 -11.40
C ARG A 74 -10.58 -12.93 -11.49
N THR A 75 -11.47 -13.33 -12.40
CA THR A 75 -12.79 -12.73 -12.55
C THR A 75 -13.79 -13.43 -11.61
N SER A 76 -14.71 -12.68 -11.02
CA SER A 76 -15.78 -13.11 -10.14
C SER A 76 -17.14 -12.64 -10.69
N SER A 77 -18.22 -13.32 -10.38
CA SER A 77 -19.60 -12.90 -10.73
C SER A 77 -20.03 -11.61 -10.02
N SER A 78 -19.37 -11.25 -8.91
CA SER A 78 -19.59 -9.96 -8.23
C SER A 78 -18.95 -8.82 -9.02
N PRO A 79 -19.48 -7.57 -8.95
CA PRO A 79 -18.88 -6.44 -9.64
C PRO A 79 -17.50 -6.07 -9.05
N THR A 80 -16.66 -5.43 -9.83
CA THR A 80 -15.37 -4.89 -9.37
C THR A 80 -15.59 -3.89 -8.22
N THR A 81 -14.79 -4.01 -7.16
CA THR A 81 -14.87 -3.07 -6.02
C THR A 81 -14.69 -1.64 -6.48
N CYS A 82 -15.63 -0.77 -6.09
CA CYS A 82 -15.66 0.62 -6.52
C CYS A 82 -15.82 1.57 -5.32
N PHE A 83 -14.94 2.59 -5.26
CA PHE A 83 -14.98 3.64 -4.25
C PHE A 83 -15.37 4.99 -4.85
N LYS A 84 -16.22 5.72 -4.12
CA LYS A 84 -16.36 7.17 -4.26
C LYS A 84 -15.56 7.83 -3.13
N ILE A 85 -14.53 8.57 -3.48
CA ILE A 85 -13.60 9.23 -2.54
C ILE A 85 -13.82 10.73 -2.65
N ASP A 86 -14.19 11.38 -1.56
CA ASP A 86 -14.43 12.82 -1.52
C ASP A 86 -13.45 13.51 -0.56
N TYR A 87 -12.71 14.47 -1.10
CA TYR A 87 -11.78 15.31 -0.35
C TYR A 87 -12.40 16.68 -0.09
N ARG A 88 -12.87 16.92 1.15
CA ARG A 88 -13.43 18.18 1.62
C ARG A 88 -12.78 18.64 2.92
N ASN A 89 -12.53 19.93 3.05
CA ASN A 89 -12.07 20.58 4.29
C ASN A 89 -10.89 19.87 4.98
N GLY A 90 -9.91 19.40 4.21
CA GLY A 90 -8.75 18.69 4.72
C GLY A 90 -9.02 17.23 5.16
N GLY A 91 -10.28 16.78 5.10
CA GLY A 91 -10.68 15.40 5.38
C GLY A 91 -10.91 14.56 4.11
N ARG A 92 -11.08 13.24 4.32
CA ARG A 92 -11.44 12.29 3.26
C ARG A 92 -12.59 11.42 3.73
N THR A 93 -13.67 11.40 2.95
CA THR A 93 -14.74 10.40 3.09
C THR A 93 -14.67 9.40 1.95
N MET A 94 -15.00 8.15 2.24
CA MET A 94 -14.99 7.07 1.26
C MET A 94 -16.29 6.29 1.36
N LYS A 95 -16.93 6.07 0.21
CA LYS A 95 -18.13 5.23 0.08
C LYS A 95 -17.87 4.12 -0.90
N VAL A 96 -18.18 2.89 -0.51
CA VAL A 96 -18.17 1.72 -1.40
C VAL A 96 -19.51 1.66 -2.11
N THR A 97 -19.49 1.58 -3.43
CA THR A 97 -20.68 1.50 -4.26
C THR A 97 -20.85 0.12 -4.90
N GLN A 98 -19.78 -0.62 -5.06
CA GLN A 98 -19.73 -1.99 -5.54
C GLN A 98 -18.63 -2.73 -4.79
N ARG A 99 -18.78 -4.03 -4.62
CA ARG A 99 -17.83 -4.85 -3.87
C ARG A 99 -17.64 -6.20 -4.56
N CYS A 100 -16.39 -6.54 -4.84
CA CYS A 100 -15.99 -7.86 -5.31
C CYS A 100 -15.90 -8.85 -4.14
N GLU A 101 -16.04 -10.13 -4.44
CA GLU A 101 -15.81 -11.21 -3.47
C GLU A 101 -14.41 -11.16 -2.90
N PRO A 102 -14.22 -11.49 -1.60
CA PRO A 102 -12.89 -11.61 -1.01
C PRO A 102 -12.03 -12.65 -1.74
N LEU A 103 -10.71 -12.48 -1.68
CA LEU A 103 -9.77 -13.49 -2.14
C LEU A 103 -9.89 -14.75 -1.28
N SER A 104 -9.72 -15.90 -1.92
CA SER A 104 -9.83 -17.23 -1.31
C SER A 104 -8.46 -17.94 -1.24
N THR A 105 -8.44 -19.11 -0.62
CA THR A 105 -7.28 -20.00 -0.60
C THR A 105 -6.78 -20.32 -2.02
N ASN A 106 -7.69 -20.49 -2.97
CA ASN A 106 -7.34 -20.86 -4.35
C ASN A 106 -6.59 -19.73 -5.09
N ASP A 107 -6.76 -18.47 -4.67
CA ASP A 107 -6.06 -17.33 -5.29
C ASP A 107 -4.59 -17.29 -4.89
N VAL A 108 -4.25 -17.78 -3.69
CA VAL A 108 -2.89 -17.71 -3.13
C VAL A 108 -2.18 -19.07 -3.01
N ARG A 109 -2.90 -20.19 -3.22
CA ARG A 109 -2.38 -21.55 -3.02
C ARG A 109 -1.09 -21.83 -3.79
N SER A 110 -1.01 -21.40 -5.03
CA SER A 110 0.13 -21.60 -5.93
C SER A 110 0.80 -20.26 -6.30
N LEU A 111 0.97 -19.38 -5.30
CA LEU A 111 1.68 -18.14 -5.50
C LEU A 111 3.13 -18.44 -5.92
N PRO A 112 3.63 -17.90 -7.05
CA PRO A 112 5.03 -18.05 -7.45
C PRO A 112 5.99 -17.52 -6.38
N THR A 113 7.22 -18.01 -6.39
CA THR A 113 8.29 -17.50 -5.52
C THR A 113 8.52 -16.03 -5.79
N SER A 114 8.56 -15.23 -4.72
CA SER A 114 8.75 -13.78 -4.78
C SER A 114 9.68 -13.35 -3.65
N SER A 115 10.54 -12.35 -3.89
CA SER A 115 11.43 -11.83 -2.84
C SER A 115 10.65 -11.15 -1.73
N ALA A 116 9.55 -10.45 -2.10
CA ALA A 116 8.58 -9.91 -1.15
C ALA A 116 7.14 -10.27 -1.54
N VAL A 117 6.28 -10.45 -0.54
CA VAL A 117 4.82 -10.54 -0.69
C VAL A 117 4.20 -9.39 0.10
N HIS A 118 3.47 -8.53 -0.59
CA HIS A 118 2.77 -7.41 0.01
C HIS A 118 1.26 -7.67 0.04
N ILE A 119 0.68 -7.75 1.23
CA ILE A 119 -0.77 -7.86 1.43
C ILE A 119 -1.33 -6.44 1.53
N GLY A 120 -1.87 -5.96 0.41
CA GLY A 120 -2.41 -4.62 0.26
C GLY A 120 -3.94 -4.64 0.18
N LEU A 121 -4.60 -4.53 1.32
CA LEU A 121 -6.04 -4.64 1.42
C LEU A 121 -6.73 -3.28 1.34
N VAL A 122 -7.90 -3.25 0.71
CA VAL A 122 -8.75 -2.04 0.68
C VAL A 122 -9.87 -2.09 1.72
N LEU A 123 -10.40 -3.29 1.98
CA LEU A 123 -11.37 -3.65 3.01
C LEU A 123 -10.97 -4.99 3.63
N ASP A 124 -11.90 -5.74 4.19
CA ASP A 124 -11.75 -7.12 4.65
C ASP A 124 -11.79 -8.12 3.46
N ASP A 125 -10.99 -7.84 2.43
CA ASP A 125 -10.94 -8.56 1.16
C ASP A 125 -9.99 -9.77 1.17
N PHE A 126 -9.31 -10.03 2.30
CA PHE A 126 -8.46 -11.19 2.50
C PHE A 126 -8.45 -11.64 3.96
N ARG A 127 -8.70 -12.93 4.20
CA ARG A 127 -8.81 -13.48 5.55
C ARG A 127 -7.44 -13.54 6.24
N GLU A 128 -7.41 -13.31 7.56
CA GLU A 128 -6.20 -13.28 8.36
C GLU A 128 -5.49 -14.65 8.42
N ASP A 129 -6.24 -15.76 8.40
CA ASP A 129 -5.66 -17.11 8.37
C ASP A 129 -4.92 -17.40 7.05
N LEU A 130 -5.36 -16.80 5.93
CA LEU A 130 -4.65 -16.87 4.66
C LEU A 130 -3.39 -16.00 4.67
N ALA A 131 -3.43 -14.85 5.33
CA ALA A 131 -2.26 -14.00 5.52
C ALA A 131 -1.18 -14.73 6.35
N LEU A 132 -1.58 -15.43 7.42
CA LEU A 132 -0.68 -16.26 8.23
C LEU A 132 -0.04 -17.41 7.43
N ARG A 133 -0.76 -18.01 6.47
CA ARG A 133 -0.18 -19.02 5.57
C ARG A 133 0.89 -18.43 4.64
N LEU A 134 0.74 -17.18 4.22
CA LEU A 134 1.76 -16.49 3.42
C LEU A 134 3.03 -16.22 4.23
N ALA A 135 2.91 -16.06 5.55
CA ALA A 135 4.05 -15.88 6.45
C ALA A 135 4.99 -17.11 6.56
N GLN A 136 4.51 -18.30 6.14
CA GLN A 136 5.31 -19.52 6.14
C GLN A 136 6.22 -19.65 4.90
N ARG A 137 6.20 -18.65 4.02
CA ARG A 137 7.00 -18.61 2.79
C ARG A 137 8.35 -17.95 3.04
N ASP A 138 9.34 -18.36 2.28
CA ASP A 138 10.66 -17.70 2.23
C ASP A 138 10.55 -16.41 1.38
N SER A 139 9.94 -15.39 1.98
CA SER A 139 9.68 -14.08 1.37
C SER A 139 9.56 -13.02 2.45
N VAL A 140 9.98 -11.80 2.18
CA VAL A 140 9.65 -10.65 3.04
C VAL A 140 8.14 -10.44 3.02
N LEU A 141 7.45 -10.73 4.12
CA LEU A 141 6.01 -10.50 4.22
C LEU A 141 5.72 -9.08 4.70
N SER A 142 4.91 -8.36 3.93
CA SER A 142 4.45 -7.01 4.23
C SER A 142 2.94 -6.92 4.26
N LEU A 143 2.40 -6.09 5.16
CA LEU A 143 0.96 -5.84 5.29
C LEU A 143 0.65 -4.35 5.38
N GLU A 144 -0.40 -3.91 4.67
CA GLU A 144 -1.11 -2.67 4.99
C GLU A 144 -2.31 -2.95 5.88
N ALA A 145 -2.31 -2.39 7.10
CA ALA A 145 -3.39 -2.63 8.05
C ALA A 145 -4.73 -1.99 7.67
N GLN A 146 -4.75 -1.16 6.61
CA GLN A 146 -5.95 -0.38 6.27
C GLN A 146 -7.20 -1.25 6.05
N GLY A 147 -7.10 -2.39 5.38
CA GLY A 147 -8.24 -3.25 5.12
C GLY A 147 -8.84 -3.81 6.40
N TYR A 148 -8.02 -4.30 7.31
CA TYR A 148 -8.49 -4.85 8.58
C TYR A 148 -8.99 -3.81 9.57
N THR A 149 -8.57 -2.55 9.45
CA THR A 149 -9.04 -1.44 10.29
C THR A 149 -10.26 -0.72 9.74
N ARG A 150 -10.85 -1.21 8.63
CA ARG A 150 -12.03 -0.64 7.97
C ARG A 150 -13.26 -1.55 8.12
N LYS A 151 -14.42 -0.94 8.24
CA LYS A 151 -15.73 -1.58 8.10
C LYS A 151 -16.65 -0.68 7.30
N LEU A 152 -17.70 -1.24 6.73
CA LEU A 152 -18.78 -0.48 6.11
C LEU A 152 -19.90 -0.26 7.13
N ASP A 153 -20.47 0.93 7.14
CA ASP A 153 -21.76 1.16 7.80
C ASP A 153 -22.92 0.85 6.84
N GLY A 154 -24.17 0.91 7.35
CA GLY A 154 -25.36 0.58 6.58
C GLY A 154 -25.59 1.44 5.31
N SER A 155 -24.91 2.57 5.18
CA SER A 155 -24.96 3.44 3.98
C SER A 155 -23.82 3.16 2.98
N GLY A 156 -22.93 2.20 3.29
CA GLY A 156 -21.73 1.88 2.51
C GLY A 156 -20.55 2.82 2.76
N LEU A 157 -20.61 3.71 3.76
CA LEU A 157 -19.49 4.55 4.15
C LEU A 157 -18.43 3.73 4.90
N VAL A 158 -17.16 3.98 4.54
CA VAL A 158 -16.03 3.37 5.21
C VAL A 158 -15.81 4.02 6.58
N ARG A 159 -15.88 3.19 7.62
CA ARG A 159 -15.63 3.57 9.02
C ARG A 159 -14.42 2.84 9.55
N ARG A 160 -13.82 3.37 10.60
CA ARG A 160 -12.76 2.67 11.34
C ARG A 160 -13.36 1.63 12.27
N LYS A 161 -12.68 0.48 12.38
CA LYS A 161 -12.92 -0.53 13.42
C LYS A 161 -11.62 -0.84 14.15
N LYS A 162 -11.72 -1.23 15.41
CA LYS A 162 -10.58 -1.75 16.17
C LYS A 162 -10.08 -3.04 15.52
N TRP A 163 -8.77 -3.18 15.44
CA TRP A 163 -8.13 -4.40 14.93
C TRP A 163 -6.78 -4.62 15.62
N ASN A 164 -6.55 -5.83 16.05
CA ASN A 164 -5.26 -6.29 16.53
C ASN A 164 -5.21 -7.82 16.40
N ASN A 165 -4.26 -8.33 15.66
CA ASN A 165 -3.96 -9.76 15.56
C ASN A 165 -2.46 -9.96 15.84
N ALA A 166 -2.13 -10.28 17.09
CA ALA A 166 -0.76 -10.39 17.54
C ALA A 166 0.02 -11.50 16.80
N ALA A 167 -0.64 -12.60 16.42
CA ALA A 167 0.01 -13.69 15.68
C ALA A 167 0.42 -13.22 14.28
N LEU A 168 -0.49 -12.57 13.55
CA LEU A 168 -0.21 -12.03 12.23
C LEU A 168 0.84 -10.90 12.30
N LEU A 169 0.72 -9.99 13.25
CA LEU A 169 1.65 -8.87 13.39
C LEU A 169 3.08 -9.36 13.68
N LYS A 170 3.26 -10.39 14.51
CA LYS A 170 4.57 -10.98 14.81
C LYS A 170 5.20 -11.70 13.61
N SER A 171 4.40 -12.15 12.67
CA SER A 171 4.87 -12.84 11.45
C SER A 171 5.29 -11.90 10.32
N LEU A 172 5.06 -10.58 10.47
CA LEU A 172 5.39 -9.60 9.45
C LEU A 172 6.84 -9.13 9.56
N GLU A 173 7.51 -9.05 8.43
CA GLU A 173 8.73 -8.24 8.32
C GLU A 173 8.37 -6.74 8.31
N VAL A 174 7.40 -6.33 7.45
CA VAL A 174 7.04 -4.93 7.27
C VAL A 174 5.55 -4.70 7.52
N LEU A 175 5.22 -3.78 8.41
CA LEU A 175 3.87 -3.26 8.60
C LEU A 175 3.81 -1.81 8.13
N LYS A 176 2.90 -1.50 7.19
CA LYS A 176 2.59 -0.12 6.82
C LYS A 176 1.24 0.28 7.42
N VAL A 177 1.23 1.42 8.07
CA VAL A 177 0.04 2.01 8.69
C VAL A 177 0.05 3.53 8.55
N SER A 178 -1.13 4.14 8.62
CA SER A 178 -1.29 5.57 8.90
C SER A 178 -1.55 5.81 10.40
N GLU A 179 -1.39 7.04 10.89
CA GLU A 179 -1.70 7.36 12.29
C GLU A 179 -3.14 7.00 12.70
N PRO A 180 -4.19 7.24 11.86
CA PRO A 180 -5.54 6.79 12.19
C PRO A 180 -5.68 5.26 12.29
N GLU A 181 -4.92 4.50 11.50
CA GLU A 181 -4.89 3.03 11.58
C GLU A 181 -4.19 2.57 12.85
N LEU A 182 -3.07 3.18 13.25
CA LEU A 182 -2.42 2.91 14.51
C LEU A 182 -3.36 3.13 15.71
N ARG A 183 -4.15 4.22 15.70
CA ARG A 183 -5.17 4.43 16.75
C ARG A 183 -6.21 3.31 16.79
N ALA A 184 -6.63 2.82 15.64
CA ALA A 184 -7.53 1.66 15.54
C ALA A 184 -6.90 0.36 16.06
N MET A 185 -5.57 0.26 16.03
CA MET A 185 -4.78 -0.84 16.60
C MET A 185 -4.45 -0.63 18.09
N GLY A 186 -4.95 0.43 18.73
CA GLY A 186 -4.75 0.71 20.16
C GLY A 186 -3.55 1.60 20.48
N VAL A 187 -2.80 2.07 19.48
CA VAL A 187 -1.63 2.95 19.69
C VAL A 187 -2.06 4.40 19.62
N GLN A 188 -2.10 5.09 20.77
CA GLN A 188 -2.54 6.48 20.86
C GLN A 188 -1.42 7.49 20.54
N ARG A 189 -0.18 7.17 20.91
CA ARG A 189 1.01 8.00 20.63
C ARG A 189 2.07 7.18 19.93
N VAL A 190 2.64 7.76 18.86
CA VAL A 190 3.72 7.13 18.09
C VAL A 190 5.04 7.42 18.82
N THR A 191 5.56 6.41 19.48
CA THR A 191 6.87 6.40 20.17
C THR A 191 7.61 5.12 19.78
N THR A 192 8.92 5.11 19.90
CA THR A 192 9.74 3.90 19.70
C THR A 192 9.19 2.72 20.53
N ARG A 193 8.88 2.97 21.81
CA ARG A 193 8.34 1.95 22.72
C ARG A 193 6.95 1.43 22.30
N SER A 194 6.06 2.29 21.80
CA SER A 194 4.72 1.85 21.36
C SER A 194 4.77 1.03 20.08
N LEU A 195 5.67 1.37 19.14
CA LEU A 195 5.87 0.61 17.91
C LEU A 195 6.51 -0.76 18.19
N ALA A 196 7.51 -0.83 19.05
CA ALA A 196 8.16 -2.08 19.45
C ALA A 196 7.19 -3.15 19.96
N LYS A 197 6.08 -2.74 20.60
CA LYS A 197 5.06 -3.65 21.14
C LYS A 197 4.14 -4.27 20.09
N LEU A 198 4.14 -3.75 18.86
CA LEU A 198 3.22 -4.23 17.80
C LEU A 198 3.62 -5.58 17.21
N GLY A 199 4.91 -5.89 17.17
CA GLY A 199 5.41 -7.20 16.74
C GLY A 199 6.22 -7.23 15.46
N PRO A 200 5.89 -6.49 14.37
CA PRO A 200 6.66 -6.49 13.12
C PRO A 200 8.12 -6.04 13.33
N ARG A 201 9.02 -6.47 12.43
CA ARG A 201 10.42 -6.02 12.48
C ARG A 201 10.58 -4.58 12.04
N ILE A 202 9.83 -4.17 11.01
CA ILE A 202 9.84 -2.81 10.45
C ILE A 202 8.42 -2.27 10.42
N ILE A 203 8.26 -1.00 10.82
CA ILE A 203 6.95 -0.32 10.81
C ILE A 203 7.09 1.03 10.08
N LEU A 204 6.25 1.23 9.06
CA LEU A 204 6.14 2.46 8.31
C LEU A 204 4.86 3.19 8.75
N VAL A 205 5.00 4.33 9.41
CA VAL A 205 3.85 5.15 9.84
C VAL A 205 3.76 6.38 8.96
N THR A 206 2.81 6.37 8.02
CA THR A 206 2.60 7.50 7.10
C THR A 206 1.84 8.65 7.77
N GLN A 207 2.33 9.89 7.62
CA GLN A 207 1.79 11.11 8.22
C GLN A 207 1.45 12.19 7.17
N GLY A 208 1.20 11.78 5.91
CA GLY A 208 0.89 12.69 4.80
C GLY A 208 2.04 13.66 4.51
N ALA A 209 1.76 14.96 4.48
CA ALA A 209 2.78 15.99 4.19
C ALA A 209 3.89 16.08 5.26
N LYS A 210 3.71 15.49 6.43
CA LYS A 210 4.75 15.41 7.47
C LYS A 210 5.79 14.31 7.19
N GLY A 211 5.57 13.49 6.17
CA GLY A 211 6.45 12.38 5.79
C GLY A 211 6.05 11.06 6.44
N THR A 212 7.04 10.24 6.76
CA THR A 212 6.85 8.89 7.29
C THR A 212 7.78 8.65 8.47
N ILE A 213 7.29 8.04 9.53
CA ILE A 213 8.15 7.46 10.56
C ILE A 213 8.48 6.04 10.11
N VAL A 214 9.76 5.75 9.99
CA VAL A 214 10.27 4.40 9.77
C VAL A 214 10.90 3.95 11.07
N TRP A 215 10.36 2.89 11.63
CA TRP A 215 10.90 2.24 12.82
C TRP A 215 11.36 0.84 12.47
N SER A 216 12.51 0.43 12.98
CA SER A 216 12.94 -0.96 12.96
C SER A 216 13.34 -1.41 14.36
N ARG A 217 13.26 -2.71 14.59
CA ARG A 217 13.67 -3.33 15.85
C ARG A 217 15.17 -3.12 16.10
N ASP A 218 15.95 -3.13 15.04
CA ASP A 218 17.40 -3.15 15.11
C ASP A 218 18.00 -1.72 15.16
N GLU A 219 17.37 -0.75 14.51
CA GLU A 219 17.94 0.59 14.34
C GLU A 219 17.19 1.71 15.07
N GLY A 220 15.96 1.42 15.57
CA GLY A 220 15.11 2.40 16.21
C GLY A 220 14.22 3.17 15.25
N ALA A 221 13.86 4.41 15.57
CA ALA A 221 12.90 5.22 14.83
C ALA A 221 13.55 6.42 14.13
N PHE A 222 13.15 6.65 12.89
CA PHE A 222 13.59 7.76 12.06
C PHE A 222 12.40 8.47 11.43
N ARG A 223 12.50 9.78 11.33
CA ARG A 223 11.56 10.60 10.57
C ARG A 223 12.13 10.83 9.17
N ILE A 224 11.47 10.28 8.18
CA ILE A 224 11.75 10.49 6.76
C ILE A 224 10.83 11.63 6.29
N PRO A 225 11.34 12.79 5.87
CA PRO A 225 10.51 13.89 5.45
C PRO A 225 9.80 13.60 4.12
N ALA A 226 8.64 14.23 3.90
CA ALA A 226 8.06 14.27 2.57
C ALA A 226 8.87 15.21 1.67
N TYR A 227 9.07 14.83 0.41
CA TYR A 227 9.64 15.76 -0.58
C TYR A 227 8.65 16.91 -0.86
N PRO A 228 9.07 18.17 -0.79
CA PRO A 228 8.20 19.31 -1.04
C PRO A 228 7.71 19.31 -2.49
N THR A 229 6.40 19.16 -2.67
CA THR A 229 5.78 19.13 -3.99
C THR A 229 4.33 19.63 -3.96
N ARG A 230 3.77 19.91 -5.14
CA ARG A 230 2.38 20.34 -5.28
C ARG A 230 1.43 19.14 -5.27
N ILE A 231 0.66 19.00 -4.20
CA ILE A 231 -0.32 17.92 -4.04
C ILE A 231 -1.58 18.21 -4.88
N ARG A 232 -1.82 17.35 -5.89
CA ARG A 232 -3.06 17.32 -6.68
C ARG A 232 -4.02 16.25 -6.20
N ASP A 233 -3.50 15.03 -5.93
CA ASP A 233 -4.28 13.88 -5.46
C ASP A 233 -3.42 13.03 -4.51
N PRO A 234 -3.76 12.95 -3.21
CA PRO A 234 -2.99 12.13 -2.27
C PRO A 234 -3.34 10.64 -2.32
N THR A 235 -4.30 10.21 -3.19
CA THR A 235 -4.71 8.80 -3.30
C THR A 235 -3.55 7.93 -3.75
N GLY A 236 -3.34 6.81 -3.07
CA GLY A 236 -2.32 5.82 -3.43
C GLY A 236 -0.88 6.17 -3.05
N ALA A 237 -0.63 7.36 -2.47
CA ALA A 237 0.72 7.75 -2.07
C ALA A 237 1.34 6.80 -1.04
N GLY A 238 0.56 6.36 -0.04
CA GLY A 238 1.00 5.39 0.96
C GLY A 238 1.26 4.01 0.36
N ASP A 239 0.41 3.58 -0.56
CA ASP A 239 0.52 2.31 -1.26
C ASP A 239 1.80 2.31 -2.15
N ALA A 240 2.04 3.42 -2.87
CA ALA A 240 3.25 3.58 -3.68
C ALA A 240 4.52 3.63 -2.82
N LEU A 241 4.46 4.29 -1.67
CA LEU A 241 5.57 4.34 -0.71
C LEU A 241 6.00 2.93 -0.32
N VAL A 242 5.07 2.07 0.09
CA VAL A 242 5.43 0.72 0.54
C VAL A 242 5.91 -0.16 -0.60
N GLY A 243 5.35 -0.04 -1.81
CA GLY A 243 5.82 -0.78 -2.98
C GLY A 243 7.28 -0.47 -3.31
N ALA A 244 7.65 0.81 -3.36
CA ALA A 244 9.01 1.24 -3.61
C ALA A 244 9.96 0.92 -2.43
N PHE A 245 9.49 1.09 -1.18
CA PHE A 245 10.23 0.69 0.03
C PHE A 245 10.63 -0.78 -0.03
N LEU A 246 9.69 -1.68 -0.31
CA LEU A 246 9.94 -3.12 -0.32
C LEU A 246 10.99 -3.53 -1.34
N ILE A 247 10.94 -2.97 -2.55
CA ILE A 247 11.93 -3.27 -3.59
C ILE A 247 13.32 -2.82 -3.17
N THR A 248 13.42 -1.61 -2.63
CA THR A 248 14.72 -1.10 -2.17
C THR A 248 15.22 -1.91 -0.98
N TRP A 249 14.36 -2.23 -0.01
CA TRP A 249 14.71 -3.03 1.16
C TRP A 249 15.22 -4.42 0.80
N VAL A 250 14.52 -5.17 -0.04
CA VAL A 250 14.95 -6.53 -0.41
C VAL A 250 16.23 -6.56 -1.24
N ARG A 251 16.56 -5.46 -1.93
CA ARG A 251 17.77 -5.34 -2.74
C ARG A 251 18.99 -4.89 -1.95
N THR A 252 18.79 -4.02 -0.95
CA THR A 252 19.91 -3.32 -0.29
C THR A 252 20.05 -3.61 1.19
N GLY A 253 18.97 -3.95 1.89
CA GLY A 253 18.92 -4.03 3.35
C GLY A 253 19.12 -2.67 4.05
N ASP A 254 19.13 -1.55 3.31
CA ASP A 254 19.30 -0.20 3.85
C ASP A 254 17.93 0.41 4.17
N LEU A 255 17.63 0.53 5.46
CA LEU A 255 16.34 1.01 5.97
C LEU A 255 16.07 2.47 5.57
N LEU A 256 17.09 3.32 5.69
CA LEU A 256 16.93 4.75 5.44
C LEU A 256 16.84 5.04 3.95
N ARG A 257 17.62 4.34 3.14
CA ARG A 257 17.52 4.40 1.69
C ARG A 257 16.14 3.94 1.21
N ALA A 258 15.65 2.79 1.71
CA ALA A 258 14.34 2.27 1.38
C ALA A 258 13.22 3.26 1.74
N GLY A 259 13.28 3.87 2.93
CA GLY A 259 12.35 4.91 3.36
C GLY A 259 12.39 6.14 2.47
N SER A 260 13.58 6.59 2.08
CA SER A 260 13.77 7.77 1.23
C SER A 260 13.29 7.54 -0.20
N VAL A 261 13.56 6.36 -0.79
CA VAL A 261 13.05 5.97 -2.11
C VAL A 261 11.53 5.85 -2.11
N GLY A 262 10.95 5.21 -1.07
CA GLY A 262 9.50 5.13 -0.91
C GLY A 262 8.84 6.51 -0.82
N SER A 263 9.39 7.43 -0.02
CA SER A 263 8.92 8.81 0.11
C SER A 263 9.09 9.60 -1.20
N SER A 264 10.16 9.36 -1.94
CA SER A 264 10.40 9.95 -3.26
C SER A 264 9.30 9.55 -4.26
N VAL A 265 9.03 8.25 -4.42
CA VAL A 265 7.99 7.76 -5.34
C VAL A 265 6.60 8.29 -4.94
N ALA A 266 6.27 8.28 -3.65
CA ALA A 266 5.02 8.85 -3.14
C ALA A 266 4.85 10.33 -3.53
N SER A 267 5.95 11.10 -3.55
CA SER A 267 5.92 12.52 -3.94
C SER A 267 5.56 12.74 -5.41
N PHE A 268 5.92 11.82 -6.32
CA PHE A 268 5.49 11.87 -7.72
C PHE A 268 4.02 11.50 -7.89
N VAL A 269 3.56 10.49 -7.14
CA VAL A 269 2.15 10.05 -7.20
C VAL A 269 1.20 11.18 -6.87
N VAL A 270 1.48 11.96 -5.82
CA VAL A 270 0.58 13.04 -5.40
C VAL A 270 0.48 14.22 -6.39
N GLU A 271 1.39 14.32 -7.37
CA GLU A 271 1.42 15.40 -8.37
C GLU A 271 0.36 15.24 -9.47
N ARG A 272 -0.23 14.07 -9.63
CA ARG A 272 -1.21 13.75 -10.67
C ARG A 272 -2.44 13.08 -10.09
N PHE A 273 -3.53 13.05 -10.83
CA PHE A 273 -4.73 12.29 -10.47
C PHE A 273 -4.57 10.83 -10.91
N GLY A 274 -4.96 9.91 -10.00
CA GLY A 274 -4.86 8.48 -10.23
C GLY A 274 -3.39 8.01 -10.39
N PRO A 275 -3.17 6.76 -10.83
CA PRO A 275 -1.85 6.15 -10.93
C PRO A 275 -1.11 6.56 -12.22
N ALA A 276 -0.89 7.85 -12.41
CA ALA A 276 -0.39 8.45 -13.65
C ALA A 276 1.09 8.85 -13.63
N ASN A 277 1.72 8.95 -12.42
CA ASN A 277 3.10 9.40 -12.30
C ASN A 277 3.81 8.72 -11.13
N PHE A 278 4.91 8.06 -11.39
CA PHE A 278 5.74 7.40 -10.36
C PHE A 278 7.20 7.90 -10.39
N GLY A 279 7.52 8.81 -11.32
CA GLY A 279 8.89 9.26 -11.59
C GLY A 279 9.68 8.28 -12.45
N SER A 280 10.76 8.74 -13.08
CA SER A 280 11.78 7.88 -13.68
C SER A 280 12.83 7.52 -12.62
N SER A 281 13.60 6.43 -12.82
CA SER A 281 14.66 6.00 -11.89
C SER A 281 15.58 7.17 -11.49
N LYS A 282 16.07 7.96 -12.46
CA LYS A 282 16.93 9.13 -12.18
C LYS A 282 16.22 10.21 -11.34
N GLN A 283 14.94 10.45 -11.58
CA GLN A 283 14.17 11.43 -10.81
C GLN A 283 13.91 10.93 -9.38
N ILE A 284 13.60 9.63 -9.23
CA ILE A 284 13.39 8.98 -7.93
C ILE A 284 14.66 9.09 -7.11
N GLU A 285 15.82 8.71 -7.67
CA GLU A 285 17.10 8.76 -6.99
C GLU A 285 17.43 10.18 -6.51
N ARG A 286 17.31 11.19 -7.38
CA ARG A 286 17.58 12.60 -7.00
C ARG A 286 16.70 13.07 -5.83
N ARG A 287 15.41 12.73 -5.82
CA ARG A 287 14.54 13.11 -4.68
C ARG A 287 14.84 12.27 -3.44
N ALA A 288 15.19 11.00 -3.61
CA ALA A 288 15.57 10.13 -2.51
C ALA A 288 16.86 10.61 -1.81
N ASP A 289 17.87 11.07 -2.57
CA ASP A 289 19.09 11.66 -2.01
C ASP A 289 18.78 12.92 -1.19
N TRP A 290 17.96 13.83 -1.76
CA TRP A 290 17.51 15.02 -1.04
C TRP A 290 16.77 14.69 0.26
N ILE A 291 15.94 13.64 0.26
CA ILE A 291 15.21 13.17 1.44
C ILE A 291 16.17 12.55 2.45
N LEU A 292 17.08 11.69 1.99
CA LEU A 292 18.04 10.96 2.84
C LEU A 292 18.91 11.91 3.67
N GLU A 293 19.42 12.99 3.06
CA GLU A 293 20.19 14.03 3.74
C GLU A 293 19.43 14.73 4.89
N ARG A 294 18.08 14.60 4.89
CA ARG A 294 17.17 15.28 5.86
C ARG A 294 16.46 14.33 6.80
N VAL A 295 16.89 13.08 6.82
CA VAL A 295 16.39 12.08 7.78
C VAL A 295 16.84 12.45 9.19
N VAL A 296 15.91 12.36 10.14
CA VAL A 296 16.20 12.67 11.55
C VAL A 296 15.90 11.47 12.42
N ARG A 297 16.86 11.04 13.22
CA ARG A 297 16.65 10.02 14.24
C ARG A 297 15.72 10.55 15.33
N MET A 298 14.69 9.80 15.68
CA MET A 298 13.80 10.17 16.78
C MET A 298 14.43 9.79 18.12
N ARG A 299 14.31 10.67 19.09
CA ARG A 299 14.69 10.36 20.49
C ARG A 299 13.72 9.30 21.05
N SER A 300 14.25 8.42 21.89
CA SER A 300 13.49 7.35 22.57
C SER A 300 12.47 7.90 23.53
#